data_cb296eb492f370b8deef11738562837b
#
_entry.id   cb296eb492f370b8deef11738562837b
#
_cell.length_a   1.000
_cell.length_b   1.000
_cell.length_c   1.000
_cell.angle_alpha   90.00
_cell.angle_beta   90.00
_cell.angle_gamma   90.00
#
_symmetry.space_group_name_H-M   'P 1'
#
loop_
_entity.id
_entity.type
_entity.pdbx_description
1 polymer ?
#
loop_
_entity_poly.entity_id
_entity_poly.type
_entity_poly.pdbx_seq_one_letter_code
_entity_poly.pdbx_strand_id
1 'polypeptide(L)'
;MAEVILDRFDVKSDKKERAKQWMEILNQRIDECRATLDAENMHFEAIFSQEIGDEMYLLWVEFKDSGGRPIQHSAEEIDCIHLAFWEECIEKGSRQVMRTELVLIPEYIKKAIESR
;
A
#
# COMPACT_ATOMS: atom_id res chain seq x y z
N MET A 1 -1.27 6.06 -18.40
CA MET A 1 -2.61 5.60 -18.01
C MET A 1 -2.57 5.05 -16.59
N ALA A 2 -3.57 5.39 -15.79
CA ALA A 2 -3.64 4.89 -14.41
C ALA A 2 -4.05 3.42 -14.35
N GLU A 3 -3.52 2.70 -13.39
CA GLU A 3 -3.88 1.30 -13.16
C GLU A 3 -4.21 1.06 -11.70
N VAL A 4 -5.07 0.08 -11.45
CA VAL A 4 -5.43 -0.36 -10.10
C VAL A 4 -4.81 -1.73 -9.87
N ILE A 5 -4.06 -1.85 -8.78
CA ILE A 5 -3.32 -3.05 -8.45
C ILE A 5 -3.80 -3.54 -7.07
N LEU A 6 -4.02 -4.84 -6.96
CA LEU A 6 -4.28 -5.49 -5.68
C LEU A 6 -3.26 -6.60 -5.48
N ASP A 7 -2.47 -6.46 -4.42
CA ASP A 7 -1.49 -7.47 -4.02
C ASP A 7 -1.81 -7.99 -2.63
N ARG A 8 -1.59 -9.28 -2.40
CA ARG A 8 -1.68 -9.90 -1.10
C ARG A 8 -0.31 -10.36 -0.64
N PHE A 9 -0.02 -10.14 0.64
CA PHE A 9 1.25 -10.53 1.27
C PHE A 9 0.96 -11.31 2.55
N ASP A 10 1.78 -12.32 2.82
CA ASP A 10 1.69 -13.08 4.05
C ASP A 10 2.46 -12.35 5.16
N VAL A 11 1.83 -12.21 6.31
CA VAL A 11 2.48 -11.72 7.52
C VAL A 11 3.16 -12.90 8.20
N LYS A 12 4.40 -12.73 8.63
CA LYS A 12 5.13 -13.75 9.36
C LYS A 12 4.34 -14.17 10.60
N SER A 13 4.31 -15.47 10.89
CA SER A 13 3.46 -16.03 11.94
C SER A 13 3.71 -15.46 13.34
N ASP A 14 4.95 -15.04 13.62
CA ASP A 14 5.35 -14.44 14.90
C ASP A 14 5.30 -12.91 14.88
N LYS A 15 4.79 -12.30 13.81
CA LYS A 15 4.77 -10.85 13.64
C LYS A 15 3.37 -10.26 13.47
N LYS A 16 2.32 -11.00 13.79
CA LYS A 16 0.94 -10.51 13.63
C LYS A 16 0.67 -9.26 14.46
N GLU A 17 1.07 -9.27 15.74
CA GLU A 17 0.87 -8.11 16.61
C GLU A 17 1.73 -6.93 16.15
N ARG A 18 2.94 -7.22 15.68
CA ARG A 18 3.82 -6.19 15.14
C ARG A 18 3.24 -5.54 13.90
N ALA A 19 2.60 -6.33 13.02
CA ALA A 19 1.92 -5.81 11.85
C ALA A 19 0.74 -4.90 12.23
N LYS A 20 0.02 -5.23 13.30
CA LYS A 20 -1.06 -4.38 13.82
C LYS A 20 -0.51 -3.04 14.32
N GLN A 21 0.62 -3.04 15.02
CA GLN A 21 1.30 -1.82 15.44
C GLN A 21 1.73 -0.97 14.23
N TRP A 22 2.22 -1.61 13.19
CA TRP A 22 2.59 -0.96 11.94
C TRP A 22 1.41 -0.18 11.36
N MET A 23 0.26 -0.82 11.24
CA MET A 23 -0.95 -0.16 10.72
C MET A 23 -1.42 0.98 11.63
N GLU A 24 -1.31 0.83 12.95
CA GLU A 24 -1.63 1.89 13.90
C GLU A 24 -0.73 3.12 13.69
N ILE A 25 0.57 2.91 13.52
CA ILE A 25 1.53 4.00 13.30
C ILE A 25 1.20 4.75 12.01
N LEU A 26 0.91 4.03 10.92
CA LEU A 26 0.54 4.66 9.66
C LEU A 26 -0.73 5.50 9.81
N ASN A 27 -1.72 5.00 10.55
CA ASN A 27 -2.96 5.75 10.81
C ASN A 27 -2.73 6.97 11.70
N GLN A 28 -1.87 6.86 12.70
CA GLN A 28 -1.53 7.98 13.57
C GLN A 28 -0.79 9.09 12.81
N ARG A 29 -0.04 8.70 11.79
CA ARG A 29 0.76 9.61 10.98
C ARG A 29 0.20 9.71 9.54
N ILE A 30 -1.12 9.68 9.44
CA ILE A 30 -1.82 9.61 8.14
C ILE A 30 -1.48 10.79 7.22
N ASP A 31 -1.31 11.99 7.77
CA ASP A 31 -1.00 13.17 6.98
C ASP A 31 0.39 13.07 6.34
N GLU A 32 1.35 12.51 7.05
CA GLU A 32 2.70 12.27 6.52
C GLU A 32 2.65 11.22 5.40
N CYS A 33 1.86 10.15 5.59
CA CYS A 33 1.67 9.13 4.57
C CYS A 33 1.03 9.73 3.32
N ARG A 34 -0.02 10.55 3.50
CA ARG A 34 -0.70 11.20 2.36
C ARG A 34 0.26 12.09 1.57
N ALA A 35 1.16 12.78 2.25
CA ALA A 35 2.10 13.68 1.61
C ALA A 35 3.10 12.95 0.68
N THR A 36 3.32 11.65 0.86
CA THR A 36 4.24 10.88 0.00
C THR A 36 3.62 10.42 -1.32
N LEU A 37 2.29 10.48 -1.44
CA LEU A 37 1.58 9.93 -2.59
C LEU A 37 1.93 10.61 -3.92
N ASP A 38 2.15 11.92 -3.90
CA ASP A 38 2.49 12.66 -5.12
C ASP A 38 3.78 12.17 -5.76
N ALA A 39 4.82 11.96 -4.96
CA ALA A 39 6.12 11.48 -5.47
C ALA A 39 6.02 10.08 -6.05
N GLU A 40 5.07 9.30 -5.58
CA GLU A 40 4.83 7.93 -6.04
C GLU A 40 3.82 7.87 -7.20
N ASN A 41 3.33 9.00 -7.67
CA ASN A 41 2.24 9.09 -8.67
C ASN A 41 1.01 8.28 -8.25
N MET A 42 0.74 8.24 -6.94
CA MET A 42 -0.33 7.46 -6.36
C MET A 42 -1.57 8.32 -6.18
N HIS A 43 -2.69 7.89 -6.75
CA HIS A 43 -3.99 8.57 -6.61
C HIS A 43 -4.76 8.07 -5.40
N PHE A 44 -4.51 6.83 -5.02
CA PHE A 44 -5.25 6.18 -3.95
C PHE A 44 -4.45 4.98 -3.47
N GLU A 45 -4.39 4.79 -2.16
CA GLU A 45 -3.78 3.60 -1.56
C GLU A 45 -4.62 3.18 -0.36
N ALA A 46 -4.92 1.90 -0.26
CA ALA A 46 -5.60 1.33 0.90
C ALA A 46 -4.98 -0.01 1.26
N ILE A 47 -4.91 -0.28 2.55
CA ILE A 47 -4.38 -1.53 3.07
C ILE A 47 -5.48 -2.20 3.87
N PHE A 48 -5.73 -3.46 3.59
CA PHE A 48 -6.70 -4.29 4.30
C PHE A 48 -5.96 -5.44 4.97
N SER A 49 -6.50 -5.93 6.07
CA SER A 49 -5.98 -7.14 6.70
C SER A 49 -7.03 -8.25 6.60
N GLN A 50 -6.55 -9.49 6.53
CA GLN A 50 -7.39 -10.67 6.53
C GLN A 50 -6.75 -11.71 7.45
N GLU A 51 -7.54 -12.25 8.36
CA GLU A 51 -7.10 -13.35 9.21
C GLU A 51 -7.92 -14.59 8.86
N ILE A 52 -7.23 -15.68 8.52
CA ILE A 52 -7.86 -16.97 8.20
C ILE A 52 -7.18 -18.03 9.08
N GLY A 53 -7.91 -18.53 10.08
CA GLY A 53 -7.32 -19.41 11.07
C GLY A 53 -6.18 -18.71 11.80
N ASP A 54 -5.00 -19.30 11.78
CA ASP A 54 -3.82 -18.74 12.42
C ASP A 54 -2.99 -17.85 11.48
N GLU A 55 -3.43 -17.65 10.25
CA GLU A 55 -2.69 -16.90 9.25
C GLU A 55 -3.26 -15.50 9.09
N MET A 56 -2.36 -14.53 8.89
CA MET A 56 -2.71 -13.14 8.63
C MET A 56 -2.12 -12.69 7.31
N TYR A 57 -2.90 -11.94 6.57
CA TYR A 57 -2.52 -11.37 5.29
C TYR A 57 -2.75 -9.87 5.28
N LEU A 58 -1.93 -9.13 4.53
CA LEU A 58 -2.20 -7.75 4.21
C LEU A 58 -2.49 -7.65 2.72
N LEU A 59 -3.56 -6.95 2.38
CA LEU A 59 -3.97 -6.74 1.00
C LEU A 59 -3.79 -5.26 0.67
N TRP A 60 -3.02 -4.99 -0.36
CA TRP A 60 -2.65 -3.64 -0.78
C TRP A 60 -3.37 -3.27 -2.05
N VAL A 61 -4.16 -2.20 -2.00
CA VAL A 61 -4.83 -1.63 -3.18
C VAL A 61 -4.13 -0.34 -3.52
N GLU A 62 -3.66 -0.23 -4.75
CA GLU A 62 -3.00 0.96 -5.26
C GLU A 62 -3.65 1.41 -6.55
N PHE A 63 -3.92 2.71 -6.66
CA PHE A 63 -4.39 3.33 -7.88
C PHE A 63 -3.36 4.37 -8.27
N LYS A 64 -2.59 4.11 -9.33
CA LYS A 64 -1.42 4.94 -9.64
C LYS A 64 -1.15 5.04 -11.14
N ASP A 65 -0.40 6.09 -11.50
CA ASP A 65 0.21 6.22 -12.81
C ASP A 65 1.62 5.64 -12.77
N SER A 66 2.17 5.34 -13.93
CA SER A 66 3.55 4.89 -14.06
C SER A 66 4.52 6.05 -13.80
N GLY A 67 5.76 5.72 -13.51
CA GLY A 67 6.85 6.69 -13.45
C GLY A 67 7.04 7.40 -12.12
N GLY A 68 6.34 7.00 -11.06
CA GLY A 68 6.53 7.55 -9.73
C GLY A 68 7.86 7.11 -9.12
N ARG A 69 8.36 7.87 -8.13
CA ARG A 69 9.57 7.51 -7.40
C ARG A 69 9.30 6.30 -6.51
N PRO A 70 10.09 5.22 -6.62
CA PRO A 70 9.94 4.08 -5.71
C PRO A 70 10.17 4.49 -4.26
N ILE A 71 9.40 3.88 -3.35
CA ILE A 71 9.50 4.17 -1.91
C ILE A 71 10.92 3.92 -1.38
N GLN A 72 11.64 2.95 -1.93
CA GLN A 72 13.01 2.62 -1.54
C GLN A 72 13.99 3.78 -1.78
N HIS A 73 13.64 4.72 -2.64
CA HIS A 73 14.46 5.89 -2.94
C HIS A 73 14.03 7.13 -2.16
N SER A 74 13.03 7.01 -1.30
CA SER A 74 12.55 8.12 -0.49
C SER A 74 13.46 8.36 0.71
N ALA A 75 13.67 9.64 1.04
CA ALA A 75 14.36 10.05 2.26
C ALA A 75 13.38 10.44 3.37
N GLU A 76 12.06 10.35 3.11
CA GLU A 76 11.05 10.71 4.11
C GLU A 76 11.05 9.72 5.27
N GLU A 77 10.99 10.25 6.50
CA GLU A 77 11.02 9.42 7.71
C GLU A 77 9.91 8.38 7.73
N ILE A 78 8.69 8.78 7.34
CA ILE A 78 7.55 7.86 7.35
C ILE A 78 7.76 6.68 6.38
N ASP A 79 8.39 6.92 5.24
CA ASP A 79 8.70 5.86 4.27
C ASP A 79 9.76 4.92 4.83
N CYS A 80 10.75 5.44 5.54
CA CYS A 80 11.77 4.62 6.18
C CYS A 80 11.18 3.73 7.27
N ILE A 81 10.26 4.28 8.07
CA ILE A 81 9.53 3.52 9.10
C ILE A 81 8.70 2.42 8.45
N HIS A 82 7.99 2.76 7.40
CA HIS A 82 7.14 1.82 6.64
C HIS A 82 7.97 0.66 6.10
N LEU A 83 9.10 0.94 5.46
CA LEU A 83 9.98 -0.09 4.92
C LEU A 83 10.58 -0.98 6.00
N ALA A 84 10.93 -0.43 7.15
CA ALA A 84 11.46 -1.20 8.28
C ALA A 84 10.43 -2.19 8.80
N PHE A 85 9.17 -1.77 8.94
CA PHE A 85 8.08 -2.67 9.32
C PHE A 85 7.82 -3.74 8.27
N TRP A 86 7.89 -3.35 6.99
CA TRP A 86 7.74 -4.28 5.88
C TRP A 86 8.75 -5.43 5.99
N GLU A 87 10.03 -5.08 6.12
CA GLU A 87 11.11 -6.08 6.25
C GLU A 87 10.91 -6.98 7.48
N GLU A 88 10.42 -6.41 8.56
CA GLU A 88 10.19 -7.18 9.79
C GLU A 88 9.00 -8.13 9.67
N CYS A 89 7.91 -7.70 9.07
CA CYS A 89 6.60 -8.37 9.18
C CYS A 89 6.20 -9.22 7.99
N ILE A 90 6.65 -8.88 6.77
CA ILE A 90 6.21 -9.55 5.56
C ILE A 90 7.12 -10.72 5.21
N GLU A 91 6.51 -11.87 4.94
CA GLU A 91 7.22 -13.06 4.48
C GLU A 91 7.77 -12.82 3.08
N LYS A 92 9.08 -13.02 2.90
CA LYS A 92 9.73 -12.82 1.60
C LYS A 92 9.18 -13.79 0.56
N GLY A 93 8.90 -13.26 -0.63
CA GLY A 93 8.39 -14.07 -1.73
C GLY A 93 6.93 -14.44 -1.63
N SER A 94 6.22 -13.89 -0.65
CA SER A 94 4.79 -14.22 -0.43
C SER A 94 3.82 -13.41 -1.30
N ARG A 95 4.31 -12.42 -2.03
CA ARG A 95 3.46 -11.55 -2.83
C ARG A 95 2.63 -12.33 -3.83
N GLN A 96 1.32 -12.11 -3.82
CA GLN A 96 0.41 -12.64 -4.82
C GLN A 96 -0.30 -11.49 -5.51
N VAL A 97 -0.07 -11.35 -6.80
CA VAL A 97 -0.69 -10.33 -7.63
C VAL A 97 -2.06 -10.82 -8.06
N MET A 98 -3.09 -10.03 -7.77
CA MET A 98 -4.44 -10.34 -8.25
C MET A 98 -4.61 -9.77 -9.65
N ARG A 99 -5.35 -10.48 -10.48
CA ARG A 99 -5.65 -9.99 -11.82
C ARG A 99 -6.83 -9.02 -11.73
N THR A 100 -6.63 -7.82 -12.24
CA THR A 100 -7.69 -6.81 -12.31
C THR A 100 -8.71 -7.23 -13.36
N GLU A 101 -9.96 -7.40 -12.95
CA GLU A 101 -11.04 -7.78 -13.86
C GLU A 101 -11.86 -6.58 -14.31
N LEU A 102 -12.12 -5.63 -13.41
CA LEU A 102 -12.96 -4.48 -13.72
C LEU A 102 -12.60 -3.32 -12.78
N VAL A 103 -12.47 -2.13 -13.37
CA VAL A 103 -12.28 -0.89 -12.61
C VAL A 103 -13.35 0.09 -13.09
N LEU A 104 -14.14 0.60 -12.14
CA LEU A 104 -15.16 1.60 -12.42
C LEU A 104 -14.86 2.84 -11.57
N ILE A 105 -14.70 3.96 -12.24
CA ILE A 105 -14.57 5.27 -11.58
C ILE A 105 -15.52 6.25 -12.28
N PRO A 106 -16.19 7.15 -11.53
CA PRO A 106 -17.06 8.13 -12.14
C PRO A 106 -16.27 9.17 -12.94
N GLU A 107 -16.93 9.81 -13.90
CA GLU A 107 -16.31 10.79 -14.78
C GLU A 107 -15.61 11.93 -14.00
N TYR A 108 -16.23 12.41 -12.93
CA TYR A 108 -15.63 13.51 -12.19
C TYR A 108 -14.30 13.15 -11.54
N ILE A 109 -14.13 11.89 -11.11
CA ILE A 109 -12.85 11.39 -10.57
C ILE A 109 -11.82 11.26 -11.70
N LYS A 110 -12.24 10.69 -12.83
CA LYS A 110 -11.38 10.56 -14.00
C LYS A 110 -10.84 11.90 -14.45
N LYS A 111 -11.70 12.90 -14.55
CA LYS A 111 -11.31 14.25 -14.93
C LYS A 111 -10.35 14.90 -13.93
N ALA A 112 -10.59 14.68 -12.64
CA ALA A 112 -9.69 15.21 -11.60
C ALA A 112 -8.29 14.63 -11.73
N ILE A 113 -8.18 13.34 -12.03
CA ILE A 113 -6.89 12.67 -12.23
C ILE A 113 -6.20 13.20 -13.48
N GLU A 114 -6.93 13.31 -14.59
CA GLU A 114 -6.38 13.77 -15.87
C GLU A 114 -5.93 15.24 -15.86
N SER A 115 -6.49 16.04 -14.96
CA SER A 115 -6.17 17.48 -14.87
C SER A 115 -4.93 17.80 -14.04
N ARG A 116 -4.27 16.82 -13.50
CA ARG A 116 -3.07 16.99 -12.66
C ARG A 116 -1.86 17.39 -13.49
#